data_ddbad1696cf457c46542c98dee594546
#
_entry.id   ddbad1696cf457c46542c98dee594546
#
_cell.length_a   1.000
_cell.length_b   1.000
_cell.length_c   1.000
_cell.angle_alpha   90.00
_cell.angle_beta   90.00
_cell.angle_gamma   90.00
#
_symmetry.space_group_name_H-M   'P 1'
#
loop_
_entity.id
_entity.type
_entity.pdbx_description
1 polymer ?
#
loop_
_entity_poly.entity_id
_entity_poly.type
_entity_poly.pdbx_seq_one_letter_code
_entity_poly.pdbx_strand_id
1 'polypeptide(L)'
;MPLIRVTSPENSFSAEQKAQLAPLLVDAVMVEEVSPVTKAARDATFIVYNDVPRHDAIGANGQPFWLVESFVDAGFFNQARRDAAQANVAKAFVTVLGDDGSSVEQGGMTASPAYLARLYSLLIEIPEGSWGFLGHAISAPEIGKVIGTDKDPERWSELKVNTAKLSADRPS
;
A
#
# COMPACT_ATOMS: atom_id res chain seq x y z
N MET A 1 8.53 3.87 4.22
CA MET A 1 8.65 2.48 4.76
C MET A 1 7.26 1.97 5.12
N PRO A 2 6.49 1.39 4.20
CA PRO A 2 5.14 0.94 4.49
C PRO A 2 5.12 -0.31 5.38
N LEU A 3 4.05 -0.43 6.16
CA LEU A 3 3.56 -1.69 6.68
C LEU A 3 2.31 -2.06 5.88
N ILE A 4 2.31 -3.20 5.24
CA ILE A 4 1.17 -3.66 4.45
C ILE A 4 0.51 -4.83 5.17
N ARG A 5 -0.78 -4.72 5.44
CA ARG A 5 -1.58 -5.79 6.01
C ARG A 5 -2.59 -6.28 4.97
N VAL A 6 -2.59 -7.58 4.72
CA VAL A 6 -3.55 -8.24 3.84
C VAL A 6 -4.46 -9.10 4.70
N THR A 7 -5.71 -8.68 4.86
CA THR A 7 -6.73 -9.49 5.52
C THR A 7 -7.54 -10.23 4.46
N SER A 8 -7.64 -11.54 4.59
CA SER A 8 -8.33 -12.40 3.64
C SER A 8 -9.06 -13.54 4.33
N PRO A 9 -10.14 -14.06 3.72
CA PRO A 9 -10.72 -15.32 4.18
C PRO A 9 -9.68 -16.44 4.09
N GLU A 10 -9.73 -17.38 5.03
CA GLU A 10 -8.92 -18.60 5.01
C GLU A 10 -8.94 -19.27 3.64
N ASN A 11 -7.80 -19.77 3.21
CA ASN A 11 -7.60 -20.45 1.92
C ASN A 11 -7.87 -19.57 0.68
N SER A 12 -7.87 -18.24 0.82
CA SER A 12 -7.94 -17.33 -0.33
C SER A 12 -6.66 -17.36 -1.18
N PHE A 13 -5.52 -17.60 -0.55
CA PHE A 13 -4.20 -17.70 -1.18
C PHE A 13 -3.44 -18.92 -0.70
N SER A 14 -2.76 -19.61 -1.62
CA SER A 14 -1.74 -20.59 -1.25
C SER A 14 -0.51 -19.91 -0.66
N ALA A 15 0.38 -20.69 -0.03
CA ALA A 15 1.65 -20.16 0.46
C ALA A 15 2.51 -19.58 -0.68
N GLU A 16 2.49 -20.22 -1.85
CA GLU A 16 3.20 -19.77 -3.05
C GLU A 16 2.61 -18.46 -3.57
N GLN A 17 1.29 -18.33 -3.60
CA GLN A 17 0.62 -17.08 -4.00
C GLN A 17 0.93 -15.94 -3.05
N LYS A 18 0.95 -16.18 -1.73
CA LYS A 18 1.39 -15.18 -0.74
C LYS A 18 2.85 -14.76 -0.97
N ALA A 19 3.73 -15.72 -1.23
CA ALA A 19 5.13 -15.43 -1.52
C ALA A 19 5.34 -14.64 -2.82
N GLN A 20 4.48 -14.84 -3.84
CA GLN A 20 4.49 -14.07 -5.08
C GLN A 20 3.87 -12.68 -4.91
N LEU A 21 2.77 -12.57 -4.18
CA LEU A 21 2.02 -11.32 -3.98
C LEU A 21 2.81 -10.33 -3.11
N ALA A 22 3.54 -10.81 -2.10
CA ALA A 22 4.25 -9.95 -1.17
C ALA A 22 5.21 -8.94 -1.85
N PRO A 23 6.18 -9.35 -2.69
CA PRO A 23 7.07 -8.39 -3.35
C PRO A 23 6.33 -7.45 -4.32
N LEU A 24 5.25 -7.91 -4.95
CA LEU A 24 4.45 -7.09 -5.85
C LEU A 24 3.70 -6.00 -5.09
N LEU A 25 3.16 -6.29 -3.91
CA LEU A 25 2.51 -5.29 -3.06
C LEU A 25 3.52 -4.29 -2.49
N VAL A 26 4.72 -4.76 -2.10
CA VAL A 26 5.81 -3.86 -1.68
C VAL A 26 6.11 -2.87 -2.81
N ASP A 27 6.38 -3.37 -4.00
CA ASP A 27 6.74 -2.53 -5.14
C ASP A 27 5.58 -1.61 -5.56
N ALA A 28 4.33 -2.07 -5.46
CA ALA A 28 3.13 -1.29 -5.79
C ALA A 28 3.02 0.02 -4.97
N VAL A 29 3.41 -0.02 -3.71
CA VAL A 29 3.35 1.15 -2.81
C VAL A 29 4.68 1.89 -2.80
N MET A 30 5.80 1.16 -2.70
CA MET A 30 7.13 1.77 -2.56
C MET A 30 7.59 2.56 -3.77
N VAL A 31 7.14 2.21 -4.99
CA VAL A 31 7.46 2.99 -6.20
C VAL A 31 6.99 4.43 -6.11
N GLU A 32 5.98 4.69 -5.29
CA GLU A 32 5.46 6.04 -5.06
C GLU A 32 6.29 6.82 -4.00
N GLU A 33 7.00 6.13 -3.13
CA GLU A 33 7.91 6.76 -2.15
C GLU A 33 9.33 6.96 -2.73
N VAL A 34 9.82 5.97 -3.51
CA VAL A 34 11.16 6.00 -4.13
C VAL A 34 11.14 5.27 -5.47
N SER A 35 11.73 5.87 -6.52
CA SER A 35 11.82 5.26 -7.85
C SER A 35 13.24 5.42 -8.43
N PRO A 36 13.88 4.33 -8.84
CA PRO A 36 13.42 2.94 -8.73
C PRO A 36 13.38 2.45 -7.28
N VAL A 37 12.54 1.45 -6.99
CA VAL A 37 12.45 0.86 -5.64
C VAL A 37 13.80 0.26 -5.26
N THR A 38 14.39 0.77 -4.20
CA THR A 38 15.72 0.36 -3.73
C THR A 38 15.65 -0.92 -2.91
N LYS A 39 16.79 -1.63 -2.78
CA LYS A 39 16.87 -2.76 -1.84
C LYS A 39 16.57 -2.33 -0.41
N ALA A 40 17.08 -1.19 0.02
CA ALA A 40 16.83 -0.66 1.37
C ALA A 40 15.33 -0.40 1.61
N ALA A 41 14.62 0.11 0.60
CA ALA A 41 13.18 0.31 0.65
C ALA A 41 12.41 -1.02 0.82
N ARG A 42 12.78 -2.06 0.06
CA ARG A 42 12.17 -3.39 0.21
C ARG A 42 12.48 -4.01 1.57
N ASP A 43 13.73 -3.96 2.03
CA ASP A 43 14.16 -4.53 3.32
C ASP A 43 13.46 -3.83 4.51
N ALA A 44 13.07 -2.57 4.35
CA ALA A 44 12.39 -1.79 5.38
C ALA A 44 10.85 -1.89 5.33
N THR A 45 10.29 -2.66 4.39
CA THR A 45 8.84 -2.83 4.24
C THR A 45 8.41 -4.19 4.77
N PHE A 46 7.38 -4.20 5.58
CA PHE A 46 6.84 -5.43 6.16
C PHE A 46 5.45 -5.72 5.59
N ILE A 47 5.18 -7.02 5.34
CA ILE A 47 3.85 -7.51 5.00
C ILE A 47 3.38 -8.49 6.06
N VAL A 48 2.14 -8.32 6.48
CA VAL A 48 1.45 -9.22 7.39
C VAL A 48 0.22 -9.77 6.68
N TYR A 49 0.13 -11.09 6.58
CA TYR A 49 -1.09 -11.77 6.16
C TYR A 49 -1.92 -12.12 7.38
N ASN A 50 -3.17 -11.72 7.37
CA ASN A 50 -4.16 -11.99 8.41
C ASN A 50 -5.28 -12.84 7.79
N ASP A 51 -5.16 -14.15 7.90
CA ASP A 51 -6.19 -15.08 7.45
C ASP A 51 -7.26 -15.15 8.54
N VAL A 52 -8.50 -14.83 8.20
CA VAL A 52 -9.65 -14.90 9.11
C VAL A 52 -10.59 -16.03 8.70
N PRO A 53 -11.33 -16.62 9.64
CA PRO A 53 -12.34 -17.60 9.31
C PRO A 53 -13.24 -17.11 8.18
N ARG A 54 -13.57 -17.99 7.22
CA ARG A 54 -14.27 -17.58 6.00
C ARG A 54 -15.60 -16.86 6.25
N HIS A 55 -16.25 -17.16 7.37
CA HIS A 55 -17.50 -16.52 7.78
C HIS A 55 -17.32 -15.16 8.47
N ASP A 56 -16.06 -14.75 8.76
CA ASP A 56 -15.74 -13.47 9.41
C ASP A 56 -15.31 -12.38 8.41
N ALA A 57 -15.11 -12.72 7.15
CA ALA A 57 -14.69 -11.79 6.08
C ALA A 57 -15.71 -11.80 4.93
N ILE A 58 -16.93 -11.37 5.22
CA ILE A 58 -18.06 -11.41 4.30
C ILE A 58 -18.61 -10.01 4.09
N GLY A 59 -18.72 -9.59 2.82
CA GLY A 59 -19.42 -8.36 2.45
C GLY A 59 -20.95 -8.49 2.61
N ALA A 60 -21.66 -7.37 2.57
CA ALA A 60 -23.10 -7.32 2.70
C ALA A 60 -23.87 -8.17 1.68
N ASN A 61 -23.23 -8.51 0.56
CA ASN A 61 -23.77 -9.40 -0.48
C ASN A 61 -23.49 -10.90 -0.21
N GLY A 62 -22.96 -11.25 0.98
CA GLY A 62 -22.61 -12.63 1.34
C GLY A 62 -21.34 -13.17 0.66
N GLN A 63 -20.60 -12.33 -0.08
CA GLN A 63 -19.38 -12.74 -0.77
C GLN A 63 -18.13 -12.41 0.07
N PRO A 64 -17.11 -13.28 0.07
CA PRO A 64 -15.84 -12.99 0.72
C PRO A 64 -15.15 -11.81 0.03
N PHE A 65 -14.41 -11.00 0.77
CA PHE A 65 -13.62 -9.88 0.26
C PHE A 65 -12.19 -9.93 0.76
N TRP A 66 -11.31 -9.18 0.11
CA TRP A 66 -9.93 -8.95 0.53
C TRP A 66 -9.76 -7.50 0.95
N LEU A 67 -9.03 -7.27 2.02
CA LEU A 67 -8.67 -5.95 2.50
C LEU A 67 -7.15 -5.80 2.51
N VAL A 68 -6.64 -4.85 1.74
CA VAL A 68 -5.23 -4.44 1.76
C VAL A 68 -5.14 -3.08 2.43
N GLU A 69 -4.44 -3.02 3.56
CA GLU A 69 -4.18 -1.78 4.29
C GLU A 69 -2.69 -1.47 4.18
N SER A 70 -2.38 -0.37 3.50
CA SER A 70 -1.01 0.13 3.34
C SER A 70 -0.82 1.34 4.24
N PHE A 71 -0.12 1.14 5.36
CA PHE A 71 0.27 2.22 6.26
C PHE A 71 1.53 2.87 5.71
N VAL A 72 1.45 4.15 5.41
CA VAL A 72 2.51 4.94 4.78
C VAL A 72 2.70 6.25 5.52
N ASP A 73 3.85 6.91 5.35
CA ASP A 73 4.02 8.25 5.88
C ASP A 73 3.36 9.29 4.98
N ALA A 74 2.62 10.22 5.59
CA ALA A 74 1.81 11.22 4.88
C ALA A 74 2.64 12.16 3.99
N GLY A 75 3.94 12.32 4.26
CA GLY A 75 4.81 13.22 3.48
C GLY A 75 5.07 12.77 2.04
N PHE A 76 4.90 11.49 1.73
CA PHE A 76 5.28 10.93 0.43
C PHE A 76 4.18 11.00 -0.64
N PHE A 77 2.91 11.21 -0.27
CA PHE A 77 1.80 11.00 -1.18
C PHE A 77 1.08 12.31 -1.57
N ASN A 78 0.86 12.47 -2.87
CA ASN A 78 -0.12 13.36 -3.46
C ASN A 78 -1.24 12.54 -4.11
N GLN A 79 -2.27 13.17 -4.68
CA GLN A 79 -3.41 12.43 -5.24
C GLN A 79 -2.99 11.48 -6.38
N ALA A 80 -2.14 11.94 -7.30
CA ALA A 80 -1.69 11.10 -8.41
C ALA A 80 -0.95 9.84 -7.94
N ARG A 81 -0.14 9.95 -6.89
CA ARG A 81 0.56 8.80 -6.29
C ARG A 81 -0.38 7.87 -5.54
N ARG A 82 -1.43 8.40 -4.88
CA ARG A 82 -2.48 7.57 -4.29
C ARG A 82 -3.20 6.75 -5.35
N ASP A 83 -3.58 7.39 -6.46
CA ASP A 83 -4.26 6.72 -7.58
C ASP A 83 -3.36 5.64 -8.20
N ALA A 84 -2.07 5.94 -8.41
CA ALA A 84 -1.09 5.00 -8.94
C ALA A 84 -0.87 3.80 -8.00
N ALA A 85 -0.71 4.03 -6.70
CA ALA A 85 -0.56 2.96 -5.72
C ALA A 85 -1.77 2.02 -5.71
N GLN A 86 -3.00 2.56 -5.76
CA GLN A 86 -4.22 1.75 -5.82
C GLN A 86 -4.29 0.90 -7.10
N ALA A 87 -3.95 1.49 -8.27
CA ALA A 87 -3.89 0.75 -9.53
C ALA A 87 -2.84 -0.35 -9.50
N ASN A 88 -1.67 -0.09 -8.90
CA ASN A 88 -0.59 -1.05 -8.77
C ASN A 88 -0.95 -2.20 -7.83
N VAL A 89 -1.68 -1.94 -6.73
CA VAL A 89 -2.20 -2.99 -5.84
C VAL A 89 -3.16 -3.91 -6.61
N ALA A 90 -4.10 -3.36 -7.37
CA ALA A 90 -5.01 -4.17 -8.20
C ALA A 90 -4.23 -5.02 -9.22
N LYS A 91 -3.24 -4.43 -9.89
CA LYS A 91 -2.36 -5.14 -10.82
C LYS A 91 -1.57 -6.28 -10.17
N ALA A 92 -1.11 -6.11 -8.93
CA ALA A 92 -0.43 -7.16 -8.18
C ALA A 92 -1.35 -8.38 -7.95
N PHE A 93 -2.63 -8.14 -7.62
CA PHE A 93 -3.62 -9.20 -7.50
C PHE A 93 -3.87 -9.92 -8.82
N VAL A 94 -4.04 -9.16 -9.93
CA VAL A 94 -4.22 -9.77 -11.26
C VAL A 94 -3.01 -10.60 -11.68
N THR A 95 -1.80 -10.15 -11.35
CA THR A 95 -0.57 -10.89 -11.66
C THR A 95 -0.54 -12.26 -10.98
N VAL A 96 -1.05 -12.36 -9.74
CA VAL A 96 -1.00 -13.60 -8.95
C VAL A 96 -2.22 -14.48 -9.15
N LEU A 97 -3.40 -13.90 -9.26
CA LEU A 97 -4.66 -14.64 -9.39
C LEU A 97 -5.07 -14.91 -10.84
N GLY A 98 -4.48 -14.18 -11.79
CA GLY A 98 -4.80 -14.26 -13.20
C GLY A 98 -5.96 -13.35 -13.60
N ASP A 99 -6.08 -13.12 -14.91
CA ASP A 99 -7.22 -12.47 -15.53
C ASP A 99 -8.11 -13.53 -16.18
N ASP A 100 -9.34 -13.66 -15.69
CA ASP A 100 -10.33 -14.62 -16.21
C ASP A 100 -11.20 -14.03 -17.32
N GLY A 101 -10.92 -12.79 -17.74
CA GLY A 101 -11.67 -12.07 -18.77
C GLY A 101 -13.07 -11.59 -18.32
N SER A 102 -13.41 -11.77 -17.04
CA SER A 102 -14.68 -11.32 -16.50
C SER A 102 -14.66 -9.82 -16.19
N SER A 103 -15.85 -9.21 -16.13
CA SER A 103 -15.97 -7.83 -15.66
C SER A 103 -17.30 -7.61 -14.94
N VAL A 104 -17.34 -6.60 -14.10
CA VAL A 104 -18.55 -6.14 -13.43
C VAL A 104 -18.57 -4.62 -13.35
N GLU A 105 -19.74 -4.04 -13.57
CA GLU A 105 -19.95 -2.60 -13.38
C GLU A 105 -20.65 -2.33 -12.04
N GLN A 106 -20.13 -1.35 -11.29
CA GLN A 106 -20.73 -0.90 -10.04
C GLN A 106 -20.47 0.60 -9.85
N GLY A 107 -21.55 1.37 -9.68
CA GLY A 107 -21.43 2.80 -9.43
C GLY A 107 -20.73 3.60 -10.54
N GLY A 108 -20.84 3.17 -11.80
CA GLY A 108 -20.18 3.80 -12.95
C GLY A 108 -18.70 3.45 -13.09
N MET A 109 -18.19 2.52 -12.29
CA MET A 109 -16.83 1.99 -12.38
C MET A 109 -16.88 0.53 -12.86
N THR A 110 -15.88 0.14 -13.65
CA THR A 110 -15.74 -1.24 -14.14
C THR A 110 -14.58 -1.91 -13.42
N ALA A 111 -14.85 -3.06 -12.80
CA ALA A 111 -13.80 -3.95 -12.31
C ALA A 111 -13.55 -5.08 -13.32
N SER A 112 -12.32 -5.24 -13.78
CA SER A 112 -11.88 -6.31 -14.67
C SER A 112 -10.48 -6.77 -14.22
N PRO A 113 -10.32 -8.04 -13.82
CA PRO A 113 -11.35 -9.07 -13.64
C PRO A 113 -12.43 -8.73 -12.59
N ALA A 114 -13.61 -9.31 -12.70
CA ALA A 114 -14.77 -9.02 -11.84
C ALA A 114 -14.49 -9.22 -10.34
N TYR A 115 -13.56 -10.10 -9.95
CA TYR A 115 -13.19 -10.31 -8.55
C TYR A 115 -12.56 -9.09 -7.89
N LEU A 116 -12.00 -8.14 -8.66
CA LEU A 116 -11.47 -6.87 -8.13
C LEU A 116 -12.55 -6.01 -7.45
N ALA A 117 -13.83 -6.20 -7.77
CA ALA A 117 -14.92 -5.55 -7.05
C ALA A 117 -15.02 -5.98 -5.58
N ARG A 118 -14.30 -7.03 -5.16
CA ARG A 118 -14.20 -7.52 -3.79
C ARG A 118 -12.86 -7.19 -3.14
N LEU A 119 -11.98 -6.50 -3.84
CA LEU A 119 -10.71 -6.00 -3.33
C LEU A 119 -10.90 -4.57 -2.78
N TYR A 120 -10.77 -4.42 -1.47
CA TYR A 120 -10.67 -3.12 -0.83
C TYR A 120 -9.21 -2.82 -0.55
N SER A 121 -8.73 -1.69 -1.04
CA SER A 121 -7.37 -1.22 -0.79
C SER A 121 -7.42 0.16 -0.13
N LEU A 122 -6.80 0.28 1.03
CA LEU A 122 -6.73 1.50 1.81
C LEU A 122 -5.28 1.96 1.87
N LEU A 123 -5.05 3.22 1.57
CA LEU A 123 -3.80 3.90 1.85
C LEU A 123 -4.00 4.74 3.12
N ILE A 124 -3.39 4.32 4.21
CA ILE A 124 -3.53 4.91 5.53
C ILE A 124 -2.29 5.75 5.81
N GLU A 125 -2.44 7.05 5.70
CA GLU A 125 -1.34 8.00 5.90
C GLU A 125 -1.13 8.24 7.40
N ILE A 126 0.03 7.83 7.89
CA ILE A 126 0.45 8.05 9.28
C ILE A 126 0.95 9.48 9.41
N PRO A 127 0.47 10.25 10.40
CA PRO A 127 0.90 11.61 10.63
C PRO A 127 2.41 11.72 10.84
N GLU A 128 2.99 12.81 10.32
CA GLU A 128 4.41 13.12 10.47
C GLU A 128 4.89 12.99 11.92
N GLY A 129 5.99 12.26 12.14
CA GLY A 129 6.57 11.99 13.45
C GLY A 129 5.80 10.98 14.31
N SER A 130 4.79 10.31 13.74
CA SER A 130 4.07 9.21 14.43
C SER A 130 4.60 7.83 14.03
N TRP A 131 5.56 7.76 13.11
CA TRP A 131 6.20 6.52 12.72
C TRP A 131 7.36 6.19 13.66
N GLY A 132 7.38 4.99 14.23
CA GLY A 132 8.45 4.50 15.08
C GLY A 132 9.43 3.60 14.33
N PHE A 133 10.73 3.87 14.41
CA PHE A 133 11.78 3.05 13.81
C PHE A 133 13.01 3.05 14.71
N LEU A 134 13.62 1.88 14.92
CA LEU A 134 14.79 1.70 15.82
C LEU A 134 14.60 2.28 17.24
N GLY A 135 13.37 2.26 17.74
CA GLY A 135 13.03 2.78 19.07
C GLY A 135 12.87 4.30 19.16
N HIS A 136 12.87 5.01 18.03
CA HIS A 136 12.70 6.46 17.95
C HIS A 136 11.55 6.82 17.02
N ALA A 137 10.93 7.99 17.27
CA ALA A 137 10.05 8.60 16.25
C ALA A 137 10.93 9.08 15.08
N ILE A 138 10.51 8.78 13.86
CA ILE A 138 11.23 9.13 12.64
C ILE A 138 10.37 10.02 11.76
N SER A 139 10.96 11.02 11.15
CA SER A 139 10.31 11.93 10.20
C SER A 139 10.33 11.39 8.77
N ALA A 140 9.42 11.88 7.92
CA ALA A 140 9.40 11.53 6.50
C ALA A 140 10.75 11.81 5.78
N PRO A 141 11.46 12.93 6.02
CA PRO A 141 12.79 13.12 5.46
C PRO A 141 13.84 12.11 5.94
N GLU A 142 13.79 11.67 7.20
CA GLU A 142 14.68 10.63 7.70
C GLU A 142 14.38 9.28 7.05
N ILE A 143 13.09 8.94 6.90
CA ILE A 143 12.65 7.77 6.13
C ILE A 143 13.18 7.87 4.68
N GLY A 144 13.00 9.02 4.04
CA GLY A 144 13.44 9.25 2.67
C GLY A 144 14.95 9.03 2.47
N LYS A 145 15.78 9.39 3.43
CA LYS A 145 17.22 9.08 3.40
C LYS A 145 17.49 7.58 3.54
N VAL A 146 16.77 6.89 4.42
CA VAL A 146 16.92 5.43 4.60
C VAL A 146 16.58 4.66 3.33
N ILE A 147 15.50 5.03 2.66
CA ILE A 147 15.02 4.33 1.44
C ILE A 147 15.64 4.85 0.14
N GLY A 148 16.32 6.00 0.17
CA GLY A 148 17.04 6.57 -0.97
C GLY A 148 16.26 7.59 -1.79
N THR A 149 15.16 8.13 -1.28
CA THR A 149 14.38 9.22 -1.92
C THR A 149 15.21 10.50 -2.07
N ASP A 150 16.19 10.72 -1.19
CA ASP A 150 17.11 11.85 -1.22
C ASP A 150 18.00 11.89 -2.48
N LYS A 151 18.09 10.78 -3.21
CA LYS A 151 18.82 10.66 -4.47
C LYS A 151 18.00 11.07 -5.69
N ASP A 152 16.69 11.28 -5.54
CA ASP A 152 15.81 11.86 -6.54
C ASP A 152 15.49 13.31 -6.14
N PRO A 153 16.11 14.32 -6.81
CA PRO A 153 15.98 15.72 -6.40
C PRO A 153 14.54 16.24 -6.42
N GLU A 154 13.72 15.78 -7.37
CA GLU A 154 12.33 16.20 -7.50
C GLU A 154 11.48 15.66 -6.36
N ARG A 155 11.51 14.34 -6.15
CA ARG A 155 10.80 13.68 -5.05
C ARG A 155 11.28 14.17 -3.69
N TRP A 156 12.58 14.37 -3.55
CA TRP A 156 13.16 14.89 -2.31
C TRP A 156 12.69 16.32 -1.99
N SER A 157 12.61 17.18 -3.00
CA SER A 157 12.08 18.54 -2.84
C SER A 157 10.60 18.53 -2.44
N GLU A 158 9.80 17.70 -3.12
CA GLU A 158 8.38 17.53 -2.83
C GLU A 158 8.14 17.01 -1.41
N LEU A 159 8.87 15.98 -0.99
CA LEU A 159 8.80 15.42 0.35
C LEU A 159 9.05 16.47 1.43
N LYS A 160 10.10 17.27 1.28
CA LYS A 160 10.42 18.34 2.24
C LYS A 160 9.32 19.40 2.33
N VAL A 161 8.75 19.80 1.20
CA VAL A 161 7.64 20.77 1.15
C VAL A 161 6.39 20.21 1.85
N ASN A 162 6.05 18.96 1.57
CA ASN A 162 4.89 18.31 2.18
C ASN A 162 5.08 18.15 3.69
N THR A 163 6.24 17.69 4.12
CA THR A 163 6.56 17.54 5.55
C THR A 163 6.50 18.87 6.29
N ALA A 164 7.01 19.94 5.69
CA ALA A 164 6.95 21.28 6.31
C ALA A 164 5.50 21.75 6.50
N LYS A 165 4.60 21.52 5.55
CA LYS A 165 3.18 21.83 5.66
C LYS A 165 2.52 21.02 6.78
N LEU A 166 2.74 19.71 6.82
CA LEU A 166 2.19 18.81 7.83
C LEU A 166 2.68 19.14 9.25
N SER A 167 3.92 19.62 9.38
CA SER A 167 4.48 20.03 10.67
C SER A 167 3.94 21.38 11.14
N ALA A 168 3.60 22.29 10.22
CA ALA A 168 3.03 23.61 10.56
C ALA A 168 1.60 23.50 11.10
N ASP A 169 0.85 22.46 10.72
CA ASP A 169 -0.53 22.22 11.15
C ASP A 169 -0.63 21.52 12.53
N ARG A 170 0.50 21.27 13.20
CA ARG A 170 0.48 20.69 14.56
C ARG A 170 0.12 21.78 15.58
N PRO A 171 -0.95 21.58 16.39
CA PRO A 171 -1.17 22.41 17.56
C PRO A 171 0.03 22.25 18.51
N SER A 172 0.56 23.39 18.96
CA SER A 172 1.62 23.50 19.97
C SER A 172 1.17 22.95 21.31
#